data_a382954cc8bb7d4e3ccb95095ae0ea33
#
_entry.id   a382954cc8bb7d4e3ccb95095ae0ea33
#
_cell.length_a   1.000
_cell.length_b   1.000
_cell.length_c   1.000
_cell.angle_alpha   90.00
_cell.angle_beta   90.00
_cell.angle_gamma   90.00
#
_symmetry.space_group_name_H-M   'P 1'
#
loop_
_entity.id
_entity.type
_entity.pdbx_description
1 polymer ?
#
loop_
_entity_poly.entity_id
_entity_poly.type
_entity_poly.pdbx_seq_one_letter_code
_entity_poly.pdbx_strand_id
1 'polypeptide(L)'
;ALITTMAKMSFSNNTKRFREPNDVIFNVNNELYDSINGNGDYFTAFYGVIDMEKGMLDFSNAGHNTIFLAHADGSIDCLENNGPVVGVVKDLPFQVTSHSLRNGDRLVLYTDGVIEARDEQAALYGEERLMDIIAKNMSLNVKDFTEHVFTDLQAFCGNSPRCDDIALFAIDIIGIN
;
A
#
# COMPACT_ATOMS: atom_id res chain seq x y z
N ALA A 1 -10.62 15.40 5.15
CA ALA A 1 -10.94 14.99 6.54
C ALA A 1 -12.26 14.18 6.63
N LEU A 2 -13.36 14.60 6.01
CA LEU A 2 -14.65 13.90 6.12
C LEU A 2 -14.59 12.51 5.48
N ILE A 3 -14.14 12.40 4.23
CA ILE A 3 -14.03 11.13 3.49
C ILE A 3 -13.13 10.15 4.25
N THR A 4 -12.00 10.60 4.77
CA THR A 4 -11.09 9.76 5.57
C THR A 4 -11.77 9.17 6.80
N THR A 5 -12.58 9.96 7.49
CA THR A 5 -13.34 9.48 8.66
C THR A 5 -14.40 8.47 8.25
N MET A 6 -15.15 8.75 7.18
CA MET A 6 -16.17 7.84 6.64
C MET A 6 -15.52 6.52 6.18
N ALA A 7 -14.42 6.57 5.43
CA ALA A 7 -13.68 5.39 5.00
C ALA A 7 -13.22 4.56 6.21
N LYS A 8 -12.59 5.17 7.22
CA LYS A 8 -12.17 4.49 8.44
C LYS A 8 -13.32 3.78 9.14
N MET A 9 -14.48 4.42 9.26
CA MET A 9 -15.67 3.82 9.90
C MET A 9 -16.22 2.67 9.06
N SER A 10 -16.34 2.84 7.75
CA SER A 10 -16.82 1.80 6.85
C SER A 10 -15.91 0.58 6.85
N PHE A 11 -14.59 0.75 6.73
CA PHE A 11 -13.63 -0.34 6.89
C PHE A 11 -13.78 -1.04 8.26
N SER A 12 -13.80 -0.27 9.35
CA SER A 12 -13.94 -0.83 10.71
C SER A 12 -15.22 -1.66 10.91
N ASN A 13 -16.28 -1.34 10.20
CA ASN A 13 -17.54 -2.09 10.27
C ASN A 13 -17.51 -3.33 9.36
N ASN A 14 -17.01 -3.18 8.14
CA ASN A 14 -17.02 -4.25 7.15
C ASN A 14 -16.00 -5.35 7.47
N THR A 15 -14.84 -5.03 8.03
CA THR A 15 -13.84 -6.03 8.48
C THR A 15 -14.33 -6.95 9.61
N LYS A 16 -15.39 -6.57 10.32
CA LYS A 16 -16.05 -7.43 11.33
C LYS A 16 -17.07 -8.40 10.74
N ARG A 17 -17.55 -8.11 9.52
CA ARG A 17 -18.65 -8.84 8.84
C ARG A 17 -18.13 -9.76 7.74
N PHE A 18 -17.08 -9.33 7.06
CA PHE A 18 -16.50 -10.02 5.91
C PHE A 18 -15.04 -10.38 6.18
N ARG A 19 -14.59 -11.51 5.67
CA ARG A 19 -13.22 -11.99 5.79
C ARG A 19 -12.44 -11.79 4.51
N GLU A 20 -13.10 -11.99 3.37
CA GLU A 20 -12.46 -11.89 2.05
C GLU A 20 -12.16 -10.43 1.70
N PRO A 21 -10.95 -10.12 1.24
CA PRO A 21 -10.55 -8.75 0.92
C PRO A 21 -11.47 -8.04 -0.08
N ASN A 22 -11.89 -8.74 -1.12
CA ASN A 22 -12.79 -8.19 -2.14
C ASN A 22 -14.15 -7.82 -1.56
N ASP A 23 -14.70 -8.64 -0.66
CA ASP A 23 -16.00 -8.38 -0.03
C ASP A 23 -15.92 -7.14 0.87
N VAL A 24 -14.82 -6.98 1.60
CA VAL A 24 -14.60 -5.79 2.42
C VAL A 24 -14.59 -4.54 1.56
N ILE A 25 -13.74 -4.50 0.51
CA ILE A 25 -13.63 -3.32 -0.36
C ILE A 25 -14.92 -3.07 -1.14
N PHE A 26 -15.58 -4.13 -1.64
CA PHE A 26 -16.87 -4.02 -2.34
C PHE A 26 -17.93 -3.33 -1.47
N ASN A 27 -18.09 -3.77 -0.22
CA ASN A 27 -19.07 -3.17 0.68
C ASN A 27 -18.67 -1.74 1.09
N VAL A 28 -17.41 -1.48 1.35
CA VAL A 28 -16.90 -0.11 1.61
C VAL A 28 -17.19 0.80 0.41
N ASN A 29 -16.91 0.34 -0.81
CA ASN A 29 -17.20 1.10 -2.03
C ASN A 29 -18.69 1.44 -2.13
N ASN A 30 -19.57 0.47 -1.98
CA ASN A 30 -21.00 0.68 -2.13
C ASN A 30 -21.62 1.55 -1.03
N GLU A 31 -21.16 1.41 0.22
CA GLU A 31 -21.59 2.26 1.35
C GLU A 31 -21.20 3.73 1.13
N LEU A 32 -20.03 3.98 0.54
CA LEU A 32 -19.50 5.33 0.41
C LEU A 32 -19.85 5.99 -0.93
N TYR A 33 -20.15 5.20 -1.96
CA TYR A 33 -20.36 5.68 -3.32
C TYR A 33 -21.31 6.88 -3.39
N ASP A 34 -22.51 6.74 -2.85
CA ASP A 34 -23.53 7.80 -2.92
C ASP A 34 -23.14 9.06 -2.14
N SER A 35 -22.22 8.93 -1.17
CA SER A 35 -21.78 10.03 -0.32
C SER A 35 -20.58 10.80 -0.91
N ILE A 36 -19.75 10.15 -1.73
CA ILE A 36 -18.50 10.74 -2.24
C ILE A 36 -18.55 11.04 -3.73
N ASN A 37 -19.26 10.23 -4.53
CA ASN A 37 -19.33 10.40 -5.98
C ASN A 37 -20.02 11.71 -6.41
N GLY A 38 -20.97 12.22 -5.62
CA GLY A 38 -21.69 13.47 -5.94
C GLY A 38 -20.78 14.69 -6.14
N ASN A 39 -19.56 14.66 -5.60
CA ASN A 39 -18.53 15.70 -5.77
C ASN A 39 -17.40 15.28 -6.73
N GLY A 40 -17.46 14.06 -7.28
CA GLY A 40 -16.35 13.48 -8.05
C GLY A 40 -15.17 13.01 -7.21
N ASP A 41 -15.36 12.89 -5.89
CA ASP A 41 -14.33 12.41 -4.97
C ASP A 41 -14.15 10.89 -5.09
N TYR A 42 -12.94 10.42 -4.87
CA TYR A 42 -12.57 9.01 -4.79
C TYR A 42 -11.37 8.83 -3.87
N PHE A 43 -11.06 7.59 -3.53
CA PHE A 43 -9.79 7.28 -2.86
C PHE A 43 -9.27 5.91 -3.27
N THR A 44 -7.98 5.71 -3.08
CA THR A 44 -7.33 4.41 -3.28
C THR A 44 -7.32 3.63 -1.98
N ALA A 45 -7.37 2.29 -2.07
CA ALA A 45 -7.32 1.44 -0.91
C ALA A 45 -6.59 0.13 -1.21
N PHE A 46 -5.78 -0.31 -0.26
CA PHE A 46 -5.26 -1.67 -0.21
C PHE A 46 -5.79 -2.34 1.05
N TYR A 47 -6.38 -3.50 0.89
CA TYR A 47 -6.81 -4.33 2.01
C TYR A 47 -6.27 -5.75 1.84
N GLY A 48 -5.52 -6.21 2.84
CA GLY A 48 -4.92 -7.53 2.84
C GLY A 48 -5.21 -8.28 4.15
N VAL A 49 -5.30 -9.59 4.05
CA VAL A 49 -5.44 -10.53 5.16
C VAL A 49 -4.27 -11.49 5.13
N ILE A 50 -3.51 -11.54 6.21
CA ILE A 50 -2.39 -12.47 6.37
C ILE A 50 -2.86 -13.68 7.17
N ASP A 51 -2.78 -14.86 6.56
CA ASP A 51 -2.95 -16.16 7.22
C ASP A 51 -1.57 -16.69 7.63
N MET A 52 -1.22 -16.51 8.90
CA MET A 52 0.09 -16.88 9.44
C MET A 52 0.28 -18.40 9.52
N GLU A 53 -0.81 -19.19 9.59
CA GLU A 53 -0.72 -20.65 9.62
C GLU A 53 -0.41 -21.21 8.23
N LYS A 54 -0.99 -20.60 7.20
CA LYS A 54 -0.77 -21.01 5.80
C LYS A 54 0.40 -20.28 5.14
N GLY A 55 0.90 -19.21 5.73
CA GLY A 55 1.90 -18.35 5.09
C GLY A 55 1.36 -17.69 3.82
N MET A 56 0.14 -17.16 3.86
CA MET A 56 -0.52 -16.57 2.70
C MET A 56 -0.97 -15.15 3.00
N LEU A 57 -0.85 -14.28 2.00
CA LEU A 57 -1.47 -12.97 1.94
C LEU A 57 -2.55 -13.01 0.86
N ASP A 58 -3.80 -12.83 1.24
CA ASP A 58 -4.89 -12.56 0.33
C ASP A 58 -5.16 -11.05 0.33
N PHE A 59 -5.21 -10.43 -0.85
CA PHE A 59 -5.38 -8.98 -0.93
C PHE A 59 -6.28 -8.55 -2.09
N SER A 60 -6.84 -7.35 -1.93
CA SER A 60 -7.52 -6.59 -2.96
C SER A 60 -6.94 -5.17 -2.98
N ASN A 61 -6.46 -4.74 -4.15
CA ASN A 61 -5.87 -3.43 -4.37
C ASN A 61 -6.80 -2.60 -5.24
N ALA A 62 -7.41 -1.59 -4.65
CA ALA A 62 -8.37 -0.68 -5.28
C ALA A 62 -7.69 0.63 -5.69
N GLY A 63 -6.87 0.57 -6.74
CA GLY A 63 -6.19 1.73 -7.30
C GLY A 63 -5.04 2.29 -6.46
N HIS A 64 -4.60 1.61 -5.41
CA HIS A 64 -3.42 2.02 -4.65
C HIS A 64 -2.14 1.68 -5.41
N ASN A 65 -1.04 2.38 -5.10
CA ASN A 65 0.27 2.10 -5.68
C ASN A 65 0.66 0.63 -5.51
N THR A 66 1.58 0.16 -6.34
CA THR A 66 2.19 -1.16 -6.22
C THR A 66 2.73 -1.37 -4.80
N ILE A 67 2.34 -2.47 -4.16
CA ILE A 67 2.90 -2.86 -2.87
C ILE A 67 4.09 -3.78 -3.14
N PHE A 68 5.22 -3.54 -2.49
CA PHE A 68 6.39 -4.39 -2.65
C PHE A 68 6.44 -5.45 -1.55
N LEU A 69 6.55 -6.71 -1.98
CA LEU A 69 6.88 -7.84 -1.11
C LEU A 69 8.37 -8.18 -1.35
N ALA A 70 9.21 -7.69 -0.46
CA ALA A 70 10.65 -7.93 -0.52
C ALA A 70 11.01 -9.20 0.26
N HIS A 71 11.82 -10.07 -0.35
CA HIS A 71 12.28 -11.32 0.20
C HIS A 71 13.67 -11.19 0.87
N ALA A 72 13.96 -12.10 1.77
CA ALA A 72 15.25 -12.09 2.50
C ALA A 72 16.48 -12.21 1.57
N ASP A 73 16.32 -12.72 0.35
CA ASP A 73 17.37 -12.81 -0.67
C ASP A 73 17.54 -11.52 -1.49
N GLY A 74 16.72 -10.50 -1.23
CA GLY A 74 16.72 -9.21 -1.93
C GLY A 74 15.87 -9.17 -3.20
N SER A 75 15.21 -10.27 -3.59
CA SER A 75 14.22 -10.23 -4.66
C SER A 75 12.95 -9.51 -4.19
N ILE A 76 12.20 -8.92 -5.14
CA ILE A 76 10.99 -8.16 -4.84
C ILE A 76 9.88 -8.61 -5.78
N ASP A 77 8.76 -9.00 -5.21
CA ASP A 77 7.51 -9.22 -5.92
C ASP A 77 6.63 -7.96 -5.86
N CYS A 78 6.06 -7.61 -7.00
CA CYS A 78 5.16 -6.45 -7.13
C CYS A 78 3.71 -6.90 -6.98
N LEU A 79 3.04 -6.46 -5.91
CA LEU A 79 1.62 -6.72 -5.69
C LEU A 79 0.81 -5.61 -6.39
N GLU A 80 0.48 -5.88 -7.64
CA GLU A 80 -0.14 -4.93 -8.54
C GLU A 80 -1.58 -4.57 -8.15
N ASN A 81 -2.06 -3.45 -8.70
CA ASN A 81 -3.47 -3.09 -8.63
C ASN A 81 -4.34 -4.15 -9.33
N ASN A 82 -5.41 -4.60 -8.67
CA ASN A 82 -6.33 -5.59 -9.19
C ASN A 82 -7.81 -5.15 -9.17
N GLY A 83 -8.06 -3.87 -8.94
CA GLY A 83 -9.42 -3.30 -8.93
C GLY A 83 -9.46 -1.79 -9.16
N PRO A 84 -10.63 -1.23 -9.43
CA PRO A 84 -10.82 0.21 -9.59
C PRO A 84 -10.67 0.94 -8.26
N VAL A 85 -10.45 2.26 -8.30
CA VAL A 85 -10.47 3.12 -7.12
C VAL A 85 -11.85 3.12 -6.45
N VAL A 86 -11.89 3.31 -5.15
CA VAL A 86 -13.14 3.34 -4.36
C VAL A 86 -13.89 4.65 -4.63
N GLY A 87 -15.19 4.54 -4.90
CA GLY A 87 -16.10 5.68 -5.09
C GLY A 87 -16.38 6.07 -6.53
N VAL A 88 -15.77 5.42 -7.54
CA VAL A 88 -15.96 5.76 -8.96
C VAL A 88 -17.07 4.94 -9.61
N VAL A 89 -17.17 3.65 -9.29
CA VAL A 89 -18.17 2.75 -9.89
C VAL A 89 -18.87 1.95 -8.79
N LYS A 90 -20.21 2.00 -8.78
CA LYS A 90 -21.03 1.21 -7.83
C LYS A 90 -21.24 -0.21 -8.35
N ASP A 91 -21.40 -1.15 -7.44
CA ASP A 91 -21.74 -2.56 -7.71
C ASP A 91 -20.71 -3.30 -8.61
N LEU A 92 -19.50 -2.74 -8.76
CA LEU A 92 -18.43 -3.42 -9.48
C LEU A 92 -17.68 -4.38 -8.55
N PRO A 93 -17.52 -5.67 -8.93
CA PRO A 93 -16.79 -6.63 -8.10
C PRO A 93 -15.30 -6.31 -8.09
N PHE A 94 -14.69 -6.45 -6.91
CA PHE A 94 -13.24 -6.41 -6.73
C PHE A 94 -12.67 -7.83 -6.80
N GLN A 95 -11.38 -7.94 -7.11
CA GLN A 95 -10.70 -9.22 -7.22
C GLN A 95 -9.86 -9.49 -5.97
N VAL A 96 -9.65 -10.77 -5.65
CA VAL A 96 -8.65 -11.21 -4.67
C VAL A 96 -7.47 -11.80 -5.41
N THR A 97 -6.27 -11.42 -4.96
CA THR A 97 -5.03 -12.07 -5.36
C THR A 97 -4.37 -12.66 -4.13
N SER A 98 -3.89 -13.90 -4.25
CA SER A 98 -3.19 -14.61 -3.18
C SER A 98 -1.70 -14.64 -3.46
N HIS A 99 -0.90 -14.40 -2.43
CA HIS A 99 0.56 -14.45 -2.50
C HIS A 99 1.14 -15.25 -1.33
N SER A 100 2.14 -16.08 -1.59
CA SER A 100 2.82 -16.82 -0.53
C SER A 100 3.80 -15.91 0.22
N LEU A 101 3.81 -16.04 1.55
CA LEU A 101 4.72 -15.33 2.44
C LEU A 101 5.71 -16.30 3.08
N ARG A 102 6.91 -15.81 3.40
CA ARG A 102 7.97 -16.56 4.08
C ARG A 102 8.51 -15.76 5.26
N ASN A 103 9.08 -16.44 6.23
CA ASN A 103 9.82 -15.76 7.29
C ASN A 103 10.98 -14.94 6.71
N GLY A 104 11.06 -13.69 7.14
CA GLY A 104 12.05 -12.72 6.65
C GLY A 104 11.59 -11.88 5.47
N ASP A 105 10.39 -12.12 4.95
CA ASP A 105 9.77 -11.22 3.97
C ASP A 105 9.37 -9.90 4.63
N ARG A 106 9.32 -8.84 3.82
CA ARG A 106 8.89 -7.51 4.24
C ARG A 106 7.89 -6.93 3.24
N LEU A 107 6.69 -6.60 3.71
CA LEU A 107 5.73 -5.80 2.94
C LEU A 107 6.07 -4.32 3.10
N VAL A 108 6.13 -3.61 1.98
CA VAL A 108 6.37 -2.17 1.93
C VAL A 108 5.23 -1.49 1.20
N LEU A 109 4.49 -0.65 1.94
CA LEU A 109 3.40 0.17 1.45
C LEU A 109 3.82 1.63 1.52
N TYR A 110 3.44 2.43 0.53
CA TYR A 110 3.84 3.83 0.45
C TYR A 110 2.78 4.67 -0.27
N THR A 111 2.80 5.99 -0.02
CA THR A 111 2.03 6.95 -0.80
C THR A 111 2.81 7.40 -2.03
N ASP A 112 2.09 7.88 -3.05
CA ASP A 112 2.65 8.43 -4.29
C ASP A 112 3.67 9.57 -4.03
N GLY A 113 3.50 10.33 -2.95
CA GLY A 113 4.48 11.32 -2.54
C GLY A 113 5.92 10.80 -2.33
N VAL A 114 6.12 9.48 -2.16
CA VAL A 114 7.46 8.87 -2.13
C VAL A 114 8.06 8.80 -3.53
N ILE A 115 7.35 8.20 -4.48
CA ILE A 115 7.87 7.94 -5.84
C ILE A 115 7.79 9.19 -6.74
N GLU A 116 6.87 10.11 -6.46
CA GLU A 116 6.73 11.38 -7.17
C GLU A 116 7.58 12.51 -6.59
N ALA A 117 8.31 12.27 -5.51
CA ALA A 117 9.28 13.22 -4.98
C ALA A 117 10.31 13.59 -6.05
N ARG A 118 10.71 14.87 -6.09
CA ARG A 118 11.57 15.41 -7.14
C ARG A 118 12.88 15.96 -6.57
N ASP A 119 13.93 15.77 -7.35
CA ASP A 119 15.20 16.45 -7.10
C ASP A 119 15.18 17.91 -7.63
N GLU A 120 16.30 18.62 -7.48
CA GLU A 120 16.46 20.01 -7.95
C GLU A 120 16.40 20.14 -9.49
N GLN A 121 16.53 19.06 -10.23
CA GLN A 121 16.41 18.98 -11.69
C GLN A 121 15.04 18.50 -12.15
N ALA A 122 14.07 18.36 -11.22
CA ALA A 122 12.72 17.86 -11.43
C ALA A 122 12.63 16.37 -11.85
N ALA A 123 13.70 15.59 -11.69
CA ALA A 123 13.63 14.14 -11.87
C ALA A 123 12.84 13.50 -10.72
N LEU A 124 12.06 12.45 -11.03
CA LEU A 124 11.30 11.70 -10.04
C LEU A 124 12.19 10.71 -9.28
N TYR A 125 11.89 10.49 -8.01
CA TYR A 125 12.51 9.42 -7.21
C TYR A 125 12.25 8.05 -7.84
N GLY A 126 11.00 7.75 -8.15
CA GLY A 126 10.56 6.59 -8.91
C GLY A 126 10.57 5.27 -8.13
N GLU A 127 9.85 4.29 -8.68
CA GLU A 127 9.74 2.95 -8.09
C GLU A 127 11.05 2.16 -8.16
N GLU A 128 11.82 2.28 -9.25
CA GLU A 128 13.09 1.57 -9.41
C GLU A 128 14.07 1.90 -8.29
N ARG A 129 14.20 3.19 -7.94
CA ARG A 129 15.07 3.62 -6.85
C ARG A 129 14.53 3.14 -5.49
N LEU A 130 13.20 3.17 -5.29
CA LEU A 130 12.60 2.65 -4.08
C LEU A 130 12.85 1.14 -3.94
N MET A 131 12.69 0.35 -4.99
CA MET A 131 13.01 -1.07 -5.00
C MET A 131 14.50 -1.33 -4.68
N ASP A 132 15.38 -0.56 -5.27
CA ASP A 132 16.83 -0.65 -5.03
C ASP A 132 17.19 -0.44 -3.56
N ILE A 133 16.64 0.60 -2.93
CA ILE A 133 16.90 0.88 -1.51
C ILE A 133 16.27 -0.16 -0.60
N ILE A 134 15.09 -0.69 -0.96
CA ILE A 134 14.46 -1.79 -0.24
C ILE A 134 15.37 -3.03 -0.26
N ALA A 135 15.77 -3.50 -1.44
CA ALA A 135 16.60 -4.69 -1.61
C ALA A 135 17.93 -4.61 -0.85
N LYS A 136 18.58 -3.45 -0.87
CA LYS A 136 19.87 -3.23 -0.20
C LYS A 136 19.79 -3.21 1.32
N ASN A 137 18.60 -2.99 1.90
CA ASN A 137 18.42 -2.78 3.34
C ASN A 137 17.54 -3.85 4.01
N MET A 138 17.32 -5.00 3.38
CA MET A 138 16.52 -6.10 3.95
C MET A 138 17.09 -6.65 5.27
N SER A 139 18.41 -6.55 5.49
CA SER A 139 19.06 -7.00 6.72
C SER A 139 18.81 -6.08 7.94
N LEU A 140 18.33 -4.86 7.73
CA LEU A 140 18.01 -3.94 8.82
C LEU A 140 16.69 -4.32 9.49
N ASN A 141 16.54 -4.02 10.79
CA ASN A 141 15.22 -4.06 11.42
C ASN A 141 14.28 -3.00 10.79
N VAL A 142 12.98 -3.16 10.96
CA VAL A 142 11.98 -2.32 10.30
C VAL A 142 12.13 -0.83 10.60
N LYS A 143 12.57 -0.45 11.80
CA LYS A 143 12.78 0.94 12.19
C LYS A 143 13.95 1.56 11.44
N ASP A 144 15.11 0.91 11.50
CA ASP A 144 16.33 1.40 10.82
C ASP A 144 16.13 1.38 9.30
N PHE A 145 15.39 0.40 8.77
CA PHE A 145 15.00 0.33 7.37
C PHE A 145 14.19 1.58 6.95
N THR A 146 13.13 1.89 7.67
CA THR A 146 12.29 3.08 7.33
C THR A 146 13.08 4.38 7.44
N GLU A 147 13.95 4.53 8.44
CA GLU A 147 14.84 5.68 8.58
C GLU A 147 15.81 5.80 7.39
N HIS A 148 16.34 4.67 6.88
CA HIS A 148 17.22 4.65 5.71
C HIS A 148 16.49 5.07 4.44
N VAL A 149 15.27 4.57 4.21
CA VAL A 149 14.47 4.99 3.05
C VAL A 149 14.20 6.49 3.08
N PHE A 150 13.79 7.04 4.23
CA PHE A 150 13.56 8.48 4.37
C PHE A 150 14.84 9.31 4.21
N THR A 151 15.97 8.80 4.67
CA THR A 151 17.27 9.48 4.52
C THR A 151 17.69 9.53 3.05
N ASP A 152 17.54 8.42 2.31
CA ASP A 152 17.82 8.39 0.88
C ASP A 152 16.90 9.32 0.10
N LEU A 153 15.60 9.31 0.41
CA LEU A 153 14.61 10.20 -0.19
C LEU A 153 14.95 11.69 0.05
N GLN A 154 15.32 12.04 1.28
CA GLN A 154 15.73 13.41 1.62
C GLN A 154 17.01 13.82 0.89
N ALA A 155 17.99 12.92 0.82
CA ALA A 155 19.24 13.17 0.09
C ALA A 155 19.00 13.36 -1.40
N PHE A 156 18.06 12.61 -1.98
CA PHE A 156 17.65 12.78 -3.38
C PHE A 156 16.97 14.12 -3.63
N CYS A 157 16.00 14.50 -2.79
CA CYS A 157 15.26 15.75 -2.96
C CYS A 157 16.13 17.01 -2.75
N GLY A 158 17.17 16.93 -1.93
CA GLY A 158 17.99 18.11 -1.60
C GLY A 158 17.14 19.23 -1.02
N ASN A 159 17.14 20.41 -1.66
CA ASN A 159 16.37 21.58 -1.27
C ASN A 159 15.02 21.70 -2.03
N SER A 160 14.65 20.72 -2.83
CA SER A 160 13.39 20.74 -3.57
C SER A 160 12.19 20.75 -2.61
N PRO A 161 11.14 21.56 -2.89
CA PRO A 161 9.94 21.58 -2.06
C PRO A 161 9.22 20.23 -2.15
N ARG A 162 8.66 19.78 -1.03
CA ARG A 162 7.76 18.63 -1.02
C ARG A 162 6.46 19.00 -1.72
N CYS A 163 6.04 18.15 -2.66
CA CYS A 163 4.83 18.39 -3.47
C CYS A 163 3.61 17.65 -2.91
N ASP A 164 3.80 16.59 -2.08
CA ASP A 164 2.73 15.78 -1.55
C ASP A 164 3.09 15.16 -0.19
N ASP A 165 2.08 14.54 0.47
CA ASP A 165 2.22 13.84 1.73
C ASP A 165 3.00 12.52 1.54
N ILE A 166 4.06 12.36 2.32
CA ILE A 166 4.94 11.18 2.27
C ILE A 166 4.61 10.28 3.46
N ALA A 167 4.14 9.07 3.16
CA ALA A 167 4.00 8.00 4.13
C ALA A 167 4.61 6.69 3.59
N LEU A 168 5.23 5.93 4.49
CA LEU A 168 5.77 4.61 4.20
C LEU A 168 5.52 3.69 5.41
N PHE A 169 4.99 2.50 5.13
CA PHE A 169 4.82 1.43 6.11
C PHE A 169 5.65 0.23 5.70
N ALA A 170 6.34 -0.36 6.65
CA ALA A 170 7.05 -1.62 6.46
C ALA A 170 6.59 -2.63 7.53
N ILE A 171 6.30 -3.86 7.10
CA ILE A 171 5.82 -4.94 7.95
C ILE A 171 6.70 -6.16 7.74
N ASP A 172 7.45 -6.56 8.77
CA ASP A 172 8.26 -7.78 8.74
C ASP A 172 7.39 -9.02 8.99
N ILE A 173 7.50 -10.01 8.13
CA ILE A 173 6.82 -11.29 8.26
C ILE A 173 7.68 -12.22 9.09
N ILE A 174 7.19 -12.56 10.28
CA ILE A 174 7.89 -13.45 11.25
C ILE A 174 6.91 -14.46 11.85
N GLY A 175 7.36 -15.68 12.09
CA GLY A 175 6.55 -16.70 12.76
C GLY A 175 5.59 -17.46 11.86
N ILE A 176 5.83 -17.50 10.56
CA ILE A 176 5.19 -18.47 9.66
C ILE A 176 5.77 -19.85 9.92
N ASN A 177 4.92 -20.85 10.13
CA ASN A 177 5.28 -22.23 10.45
C ASN A 177 5.56 -23.07 9.20
#